data_b4ee2feae22ecfe1ca00495669752c77
#
_entry.id   b4ee2feae22ecfe1ca00495669752c77
#
_cell.length_a   1.000
_cell.length_b   1.000
_cell.length_c   1.000
_cell.angle_alpha   90.00
_cell.angle_beta   90.00
_cell.angle_gamma   90.00
#
_symmetry.space_group_name_H-M   'P 1'
#
loop_
_entity.id
_entity.type
_entity.pdbx_description
1 polymer ?
#
loop_
_entity_poly.entity_id
_entity_poly.type
_entity_poly.pdbx_seq_one_letter_code
_entity_poly.pdbx_strand_id
1 'polypeptide(L)'
;MDDAVTVLRQEFEATKGSFLLGLRGARLEWDRVAYRRLERAMRVVCERLQGDDRLERWMAEGFYYTSRFVRDWTSHPNFPRPEPERYYEDCLQRLDDLADWFFHGFHMYVEPHVWPDL
;
A
#
# COMPACT_ATOMS: atom_id res chain seq x y z
N MET A 1 -10.73 -9.38 -17.54
CA MET A 1 -11.28 -9.08 -16.23
C MET A 1 -10.22 -8.41 -15.38
N ASP A 2 -10.57 -7.29 -14.84
CA ASP A 2 -9.71 -6.62 -13.94
C ASP A 2 -9.76 -7.27 -12.57
N ASP A 3 -8.62 -7.56 -11.99
CA ASP A 3 -8.59 -8.10 -10.65
C ASP A 3 -7.48 -7.43 -9.84
N ALA A 4 -7.43 -7.78 -8.56
CA ALA A 4 -6.50 -7.16 -7.63
C ALA A 4 -5.05 -7.37 -8.03
N VAL A 5 -4.71 -8.50 -8.64
CA VAL A 5 -3.34 -8.78 -9.06
C VAL A 5 -2.92 -7.83 -10.17
N THR A 6 -3.78 -7.63 -11.17
CA THR A 6 -3.49 -6.70 -12.27
C THR A 6 -3.34 -5.27 -11.74
N VAL A 7 -4.25 -4.84 -10.88
CA VAL A 7 -4.18 -3.51 -10.28
C VAL A 7 -2.91 -3.36 -9.45
N LEU A 8 -2.60 -4.38 -8.64
CA LEU A 8 -1.42 -4.34 -7.79
C LEU A 8 -0.13 -4.23 -8.61
N ARG A 9 -0.04 -4.95 -9.72
CA ARG A 9 1.13 -4.86 -10.58
C ARG A 9 1.29 -3.47 -11.16
N GLN A 10 0.21 -2.87 -11.65
CA GLN A 10 0.24 -1.51 -12.17
C GLN A 10 0.68 -0.51 -11.10
N GLU A 11 0.18 -0.66 -9.88
CA GLU A 11 0.56 0.23 -8.78
C GLU A 11 2.03 0.04 -8.41
N PHE A 12 2.48 -1.20 -8.25
CA PHE A 12 3.87 -1.46 -7.88
C PHE A 12 4.86 -1.03 -8.97
N GLU A 13 4.45 -1.07 -10.24
CA GLU A 13 5.29 -0.59 -11.34
C GLU A 13 5.25 0.93 -11.51
N ALA A 14 4.48 1.60 -10.68
CA ALA A 14 4.35 3.06 -10.71
C ALA A 14 3.93 3.57 -12.09
N THR A 15 2.94 2.92 -12.68
CA THR A 15 2.41 3.33 -13.97
C THR A 15 1.64 4.64 -13.85
N LYS A 16 1.29 5.24 -15.00
CA LYS A 16 0.57 6.51 -15.02
C LYS A 16 -0.72 6.41 -14.20
N GLY A 17 -0.93 7.37 -13.33
CA GLY A 17 -2.10 7.42 -12.47
C GLY A 17 -1.96 6.64 -11.16
N SER A 18 -0.83 5.94 -10.95
CA SER A 18 -0.62 5.19 -9.73
C SER A 18 -0.28 6.12 -8.55
N PHE A 19 -0.52 5.61 -7.35
CA PHE A 19 -0.22 6.35 -6.13
C PHE A 19 1.28 6.67 -6.02
N LEU A 20 2.14 5.68 -6.27
CA LEU A 20 3.59 5.87 -6.15
C LEU A 20 4.11 6.90 -7.15
N LEU A 21 3.60 6.88 -8.37
CA LEU A 21 4.05 7.87 -9.36
C LEU A 21 3.62 9.27 -8.96
N GLY A 22 2.42 9.43 -8.40
CA GLY A 22 1.95 10.72 -7.91
C GLY A 22 2.85 11.29 -6.81
N LEU A 23 3.33 10.44 -5.92
CA LEU A 23 4.24 10.87 -4.85
C LEU A 23 5.55 11.40 -5.40
N ARG A 24 6.05 10.81 -6.50
CA ARG A 24 7.34 11.18 -7.09
C ARG A 24 7.22 12.18 -8.23
N GLY A 25 5.99 12.54 -8.60
CA GLY A 25 5.76 13.45 -9.70
C GLY A 25 6.20 14.87 -9.37
N ALA A 26 6.15 15.75 -10.38
CA ALA A 26 6.58 17.13 -10.23
C ALA A 26 5.81 17.87 -9.14
N ARG A 27 4.58 17.47 -8.87
CA ARG A 27 3.73 18.12 -7.88
C ARG A 27 3.83 17.52 -6.49
N LEU A 28 4.47 16.37 -6.33
CA LEU A 28 4.57 15.67 -5.04
C LEU A 28 3.20 15.54 -4.42
N GLU A 29 2.33 14.77 -5.06
CA GLU A 29 0.94 14.69 -4.65
C GLU A 29 0.63 13.41 -3.90
N TRP A 30 -0.09 13.52 -2.77
CA TRP A 30 -0.69 12.39 -2.10
C TRP A 30 -2.14 12.26 -2.60
N ASP A 31 -2.37 11.39 -3.56
CA ASP A 31 -3.70 11.17 -4.14
C ASP A 31 -4.45 10.11 -3.33
N ARG A 32 -5.45 10.55 -2.56
CA ARG A 32 -6.19 9.64 -1.67
C ARG A 32 -6.95 8.58 -2.45
N VAL A 33 -7.47 8.91 -3.62
CA VAL A 33 -8.18 7.92 -4.45
C VAL A 33 -7.20 6.84 -4.90
N ALA A 34 -6.03 7.24 -5.35
CA ALA A 34 -5.00 6.30 -5.77
C ALA A 34 -4.50 5.47 -4.59
N TYR A 35 -4.35 6.08 -3.41
CA TYR A 35 -3.97 5.35 -2.21
C TYR A 35 -4.99 4.24 -1.89
N ARG A 36 -6.27 4.55 -1.95
CA ARG A 36 -7.31 3.55 -1.68
C ARG A 36 -7.26 2.40 -2.67
N ARG A 37 -6.98 2.70 -3.92
CA ARG A 37 -6.87 1.65 -4.95
C ARG A 37 -5.69 0.73 -4.67
N LEU A 38 -4.54 1.29 -4.32
CA LEU A 38 -3.35 0.52 -3.95
C LEU A 38 -3.62 -0.32 -2.71
N GLU A 39 -4.12 0.30 -1.65
CA GLU A 39 -4.38 -0.37 -0.39
C GLU A 39 -5.36 -1.53 -0.56
N ARG A 40 -6.43 -1.30 -1.31
CA ARG A 40 -7.42 -2.34 -1.55
C ARG A 40 -6.84 -3.53 -2.31
N ALA A 41 -6.04 -3.26 -3.34
CA ALA A 41 -5.40 -4.33 -4.11
C ALA A 41 -4.45 -5.13 -3.23
N MET A 42 -3.65 -4.46 -2.40
CA MET A 42 -2.75 -5.13 -1.46
C MET A 42 -3.54 -6.02 -0.49
N ARG A 43 -4.63 -5.50 0.07
CA ARG A 43 -5.44 -6.22 1.04
C ARG A 43 -6.09 -7.46 0.43
N VAL A 44 -6.66 -7.33 -0.77
CA VAL A 44 -7.29 -8.46 -1.46
C VAL A 44 -6.27 -9.56 -1.75
N VAL A 45 -5.07 -9.18 -2.18
CA VAL A 45 -4.01 -10.15 -2.45
C VAL A 45 -3.58 -10.85 -1.17
N CYS A 46 -3.45 -10.12 -0.07
CA CYS A 46 -3.14 -10.72 1.23
C CYS A 46 -4.19 -11.76 1.63
N GLU A 47 -5.48 -11.45 1.44
CA GLU A 47 -6.54 -12.39 1.75
C GLU A 47 -6.43 -13.67 0.91
N ARG A 48 -6.18 -13.52 -0.39
CA ARG A 48 -6.09 -14.67 -1.31
C ARG A 48 -4.89 -15.56 -1.02
N LEU A 49 -3.79 -14.97 -0.58
CA LEU A 49 -2.55 -15.70 -0.34
C LEU A 49 -2.37 -16.11 1.11
N GLN A 50 -3.35 -15.87 1.95
CA GLN A 50 -3.25 -16.19 3.37
C GLN A 50 -2.91 -17.66 3.57
N GLY A 51 -1.86 -17.93 4.34
CA GLY A 51 -1.41 -19.29 4.61
C GLY A 51 -0.58 -19.91 3.49
N ASP A 52 -0.34 -19.21 2.38
CA ASP A 52 0.44 -19.74 1.27
C ASP A 52 1.93 -19.64 1.61
N ASP A 53 2.66 -20.71 1.36
CA ASP A 53 4.11 -20.75 1.65
C ASP A 53 4.96 -20.15 0.53
N ARG A 54 4.37 -19.89 -0.64
CA ARG A 54 5.11 -19.40 -1.79
C ARG A 54 4.66 -18.01 -2.16
N LEU A 55 5.64 -17.12 -2.33
CA LEU A 55 5.38 -15.73 -2.69
C LEU A 55 6.08 -15.41 -4.00
N GLU A 56 5.38 -14.72 -4.90
CA GLU A 56 6.00 -14.25 -6.12
C GLU A 56 6.94 -13.09 -5.82
N ARG A 57 8.12 -13.10 -6.45
CA ARG A 57 9.14 -12.10 -6.15
C ARG A 57 8.67 -10.68 -6.41
N TRP A 58 7.96 -10.43 -7.51
CA TRP A 58 7.52 -9.07 -7.81
C TRP A 58 6.56 -8.53 -6.75
N MET A 59 5.71 -9.40 -6.18
CA MET A 59 4.83 -9.01 -5.09
C MET A 59 5.63 -8.71 -3.83
N ALA A 60 6.57 -9.59 -3.49
CA ALA A 60 7.41 -9.39 -2.31
C ALA A 60 8.20 -8.09 -2.40
N GLU A 61 8.80 -7.81 -3.56
CA GLU A 61 9.50 -6.55 -3.77
C GLU A 61 8.56 -5.35 -3.60
N GLY A 62 7.35 -5.44 -4.17
CA GLY A 62 6.39 -4.35 -4.10
C GLY A 62 5.90 -4.06 -2.70
N PHE A 63 5.54 -5.09 -1.94
CA PHE A 63 5.11 -4.91 -0.55
C PHE A 63 6.24 -4.33 0.30
N TYR A 64 7.45 -4.85 0.14
CA TYR A 64 8.61 -4.35 0.88
C TYR A 64 8.91 -2.90 0.51
N TYR A 65 9.02 -2.62 -0.77
CA TYR A 65 9.38 -1.29 -1.26
C TYR A 65 8.34 -0.25 -0.88
N THR A 66 7.06 -0.56 -1.08
CA THR A 66 5.99 0.41 -0.89
C THR A 66 5.93 0.92 0.55
N SER A 67 5.96 0.02 1.53
CA SER A 67 5.84 0.44 2.92
C SER A 67 7.02 1.34 3.33
N ARG A 68 8.23 1.02 2.84
CA ARG A 68 9.43 1.80 3.18
C ARG A 68 9.49 3.10 2.41
N PHE A 69 9.26 3.05 1.09
CA PHE A 69 9.37 4.23 0.25
C PHE A 69 8.36 5.31 0.63
N VAL A 70 7.11 4.92 0.84
CA VAL A 70 6.07 5.90 1.15
C VAL A 70 6.41 6.61 2.46
N ARG A 71 6.83 5.86 3.47
CA ARG A 71 7.23 6.45 4.75
C ARG A 71 8.39 7.41 4.58
N ASP A 72 9.46 6.96 3.93
CA ASP A 72 10.67 7.77 3.80
C ASP A 72 10.43 9.00 2.94
N TRP A 73 9.77 8.83 1.80
CA TRP A 73 9.56 9.91 0.85
C TRP A 73 8.67 11.01 1.42
N THR A 74 7.59 10.61 2.08
CA THR A 74 6.61 11.58 2.57
C THR A 74 6.98 12.18 3.93
N SER A 75 8.03 11.68 4.57
CA SER A 75 8.54 12.28 5.80
C SER A 75 9.45 13.47 5.53
N HIS A 76 9.83 13.68 4.28
CA HIS A 76 10.68 14.81 3.93
C HIS A 76 9.95 16.13 4.19
N PRO A 77 10.62 17.15 4.77
CA PRO A 77 9.95 18.41 5.13
C PRO A 77 9.28 19.12 3.97
N ASN A 78 9.78 18.91 2.75
CA ASN A 78 9.22 19.57 1.57
C ASN A 78 8.01 18.82 0.98
N PHE A 79 7.67 17.64 1.50
CA PHE A 79 6.49 16.93 0.99
C PHE A 79 5.23 17.57 1.56
N PRO A 80 4.28 18.01 0.72
CA PRO A 80 3.07 18.68 1.21
C PRO A 80 2.13 17.69 1.88
N ARG A 81 1.63 18.04 3.05
CA ARG A 81 0.69 17.22 3.83
C ARG A 81 -0.55 18.02 4.17
N PRO A 82 -1.49 18.19 3.21
CA PRO A 82 -2.68 19.01 3.45
C PRO A 82 -3.70 18.36 4.38
N GLU A 83 -3.65 17.03 4.57
CA GLU A 83 -4.57 16.34 5.47
C GLU A 83 -4.05 16.38 6.91
N PRO A 84 -4.91 16.04 7.90
CA PRO A 84 -4.44 15.94 9.28
C PRO A 84 -3.33 14.91 9.43
N GLU A 85 -2.39 15.17 10.31
CA GLU A 85 -1.24 14.28 10.52
C GLU A 85 -1.69 12.85 10.83
N ARG A 86 -2.77 12.70 11.60
CA ARG A 86 -3.30 11.39 11.95
C ARG A 86 -3.65 10.54 10.73
N TYR A 87 -4.15 11.18 9.67
CA TYR A 87 -4.48 10.47 8.44
C TYR A 87 -3.24 9.79 7.87
N TYR A 88 -2.11 10.52 7.82
CA TYR A 88 -0.87 9.95 7.26
C TYR A 88 -0.32 8.84 8.14
N GLU A 89 -0.40 9.01 9.45
CA GLU A 89 0.02 7.97 10.39
C GLU A 89 -0.78 6.69 10.17
N ASP A 90 -2.09 6.82 10.03
CA ASP A 90 -2.97 5.67 9.80
C ASP A 90 -2.66 4.99 8.46
N CYS A 91 -2.40 5.78 7.42
CA CYS A 91 -2.06 5.24 6.10
C CYS A 91 -0.73 4.49 6.12
N LEU A 92 0.28 5.05 6.79
CA LEU A 92 1.58 4.41 6.89
C LEU A 92 1.49 3.13 7.71
N GLN A 93 0.73 3.15 8.80
CA GLN A 93 0.52 1.95 9.60
C GLN A 93 -0.19 0.87 8.80
N ARG A 94 -1.18 1.26 7.99
CA ARG A 94 -1.88 0.29 7.13
C ARG A 94 -0.93 -0.38 6.15
N LEU A 95 -0.02 0.38 5.54
CA LEU A 95 0.94 -0.22 4.62
C LEU A 95 1.87 -1.21 5.34
N ASP A 96 2.29 -0.88 6.56
CA ASP A 96 3.10 -1.78 7.37
C ASP A 96 2.31 -3.05 7.72
N ASP A 97 1.07 -2.91 8.13
CA ASP A 97 0.22 -4.05 8.48
C ASP A 97 0.01 -4.98 7.27
N LEU A 98 -0.17 -4.40 6.09
CA LEU A 98 -0.35 -5.19 4.88
C LEU A 98 0.94 -5.92 4.49
N ALA A 99 2.10 -5.27 4.62
CA ALA A 99 3.37 -5.92 4.36
C ALA A 99 3.60 -7.07 5.33
N ASP A 100 3.32 -6.87 6.61
CA ASP A 100 3.43 -7.93 7.62
C ASP A 100 2.52 -9.11 7.28
N TRP A 101 1.27 -8.82 6.92
CA TRP A 101 0.31 -9.85 6.53
C TRP A 101 0.83 -10.65 5.33
N PHE A 102 1.31 -9.94 4.32
CA PHE A 102 1.81 -10.59 3.11
C PHE A 102 2.98 -11.53 3.42
N PHE A 103 3.96 -11.05 4.20
CA PHE A 103 5.17 -11.83 4.46
C PHE A 103 4.96 -12.95 5.48
N HIS A 104 4.05 -12.79 6.43
CA HIS A 104 3.80 -13.82 7.44
C HIS A 104 2.67 -14.77 7.08
N GLY A 105 1.83 -14.40 6.11
CA GLY A 105 0.68 -15.21 5.74
C GLY A 105 -0.57 -14.96 6.58
N PHE A 106 -0.48 -14.13 7.61
CA PHE A 106 -1.60 -13.79 8.50
C PHE A 106 -1.42 -12.37 9.02
N HIS A 107 -2.53 -11.64 9.16
CA HIS A 107 -2.45 -10.34 9.84
C HIS A 107 -2.48 -10.55 11.36
N MET A 108 -2.03 -9.52 12.09
CA MET A 108 -1.85 -9.62 13.53
C MET A 108 -3.12 -9.39 14.34
N TYR A 109 -4.20 -8.99 13.70
CA TYR A 109 -5.41 -8.63 14.43
C TYR A 109 -6.31 -9.85 14.66
N VAL A 110 -7.08 -9.80 15.74
CA VAL A 110 -8.03 -10.86 16.06
C VAL A 110 -9.27 -10.71 15.18
N GLU A 111 -9.72 -11.83 14.60
CA GLU A 111 -10.93 -11.81 13.79
C GLU A 111 -12.18 -11.84 14.66
N PRO A 112 -13.29 -11.22 14.23
CA PRO A 112 -13.41 -10.43 13.00
C PRO A 112 -12.73 -9.07 13.14
N HIS A 113 -12.00 -8.67 12.11
CA HIS A 113 -11.33 -7.36 12.09
C HIS A 113 -11.87 -6.52 10.94
N VAL A 114 -12.24 -5.29 11.26
CA VAL A 114 -12.70 -4.33 10.25
C VAL A 114 -11.53 -3.43 9.88
N TRP A 115 -11.29 -3.33 8.57
CA TRP A 115 -10.25 -2.45 8.05
C TRP A 115 -10.89 -1.10 7.73
N PRO A 116 -10.66 -0.06 8.55
CA PRO A 116 -11.28 1.24 8.31
C PRO A 116 -10.86 1.84 6.97
N ASP A 117 -11.78 2.56 6.34
CA ASP A 117 -11.47 3.26 5.09
C ASP A 117 -10.51 4.41 5.34
N LEU A 118 -9.55 4.57 4.45
CA LEU A 118 -8.57 5.64 4.47
C LEU A 118 -8.58 6.38 3.14
#